data_654d97cdbb5df8dec89b9afb5e174047
#
_entry.id   654d97cdbb5df8dec89b9afb5e174047
#
_cell.length_a   1.000
_cell.length_b   1.000
_cell.length_c   1.000
_cell.angle_alpha   90.00
_cell.angle_beta   90.00
_cell.angle_gamma   90.00
#
_symmetry.space_group_name_H-M   'P 1'
#
loop_
_entity.id
_entity.type
_entity.pdbx_description
1 polymer ?
#
loop_
_entity_poly.entity_id
_entity_poly.type
_entity_poly.pdbx_seq_one_letter_code
_entity_poly.pdbx_strand_id
1 'polypeptide(L)'
;MSSVDRCSSRTREWVCEAVRIIEADANRSADTHLLHFPLPPEWGIDLYLKDESTHPTGSLKHRLARSLFLYAICNGWIVGGTPVIEASSGSTAVSEAYFARLLGLPFIAVMPRSTSPEKVALIERQGGRCHFVDEPGAIYDESRRLAAELGGHFMDQFTHAERATDWRGNNNIAESMFGQMALEAAPEPEWVVVGAGTGGTSATIGRYIHYRRLRSRLVVVDPEHSVFFDAWRDGDAALTGTRGSRIEGIGRPRVEPSFIGSVIDRMIKVPDAASVATVRHVEEVLGRRVGGSTGTNLWGAFQLVAEMRASRQRGSVVTLLCDGGERYAATYYDDEWVAGQGMDLAPHLETLVRFRATGTWAT
;
A
#
# COMPACT_ATOMS: atom_id res chain seq x y z
N MET A 1 -48.68 -7.53 13.56
CA MET A 1 -47.35 -7.81 14.13
C MET A 1 -46.49 -8.36 12.97
N SER A 2 -45.81 -7.48 12.27
CA SER A 2 -44.84 -7.92 11.24
C SER A 2 -43.47 -8.03 11.95
N SER A 3 -43.02 -9.25 12.17
CA SER A 3 -41.65 -9.52 12.56
C SER A 3 -40.74 -9.12 11.42
N VAL A 4 -40.03 -8.04 11.56
CA VAL A 4 -38.94 -7.66 10.66
C VAL A 4 -37.76 -8.56 11.01
N ASP A 5 -37.77 -9.79 10.55
CA ASP A 5 -36.60 -10.66 10.55
C ASP A 5 -35.66 -10.15 9.43
N ARG A 6 -34.85 -9.13 9.74
CA ARG A 6 -33.98 -8.43 8.77
C ARG A 6 -32.75 -9.24 8.37
N CYS A 7 -32.51 -10.39 8.97
CA CYS A 7 -31.45 -11.30 8.57
C CYS A 7 -32.02 -12.71 8.43
N SER A 8 -32.25 -13.17 7.20
CA SER A 8 -32.67 -14.54 6.97
C SER A 8 -31.60 -15.51 7.48
N SER A 9 -31.99 -16.72 7.88
CA SER A 9 -31.06 -17.81 8.25
C SER A 9 -30.00 -18.03 7.17
N ARG A 10 -30.39 -18.02 5.89
CA ARG A 10 -29.49 -18.15 4.74
C ARG A 10 -28.44 -17.04 4.65
N THR A 11 -28.80 -15.77 4.92
CA THR A 11 -27.87 -14.66 4.93
C THR A 11 -26.83 -14.83 6.03
N ARG A 12 -27.26 -15.21 7.23
CA ARG A 12 -26.35 -15.45 8.36
C ARG A 12 -25.41 -16.64 8.09
N GLU A 13 -25.91 -17.72 7.54
CA GLU A 13 -25.10 -18.89 7.16
C GLU A 13 -24.04 -18.52 6.10
N TRP A 14 -24.42 -17.74 5.09
CA TRP A 14 -23.49 -17.25 4.08
C TRP A 14 -22.41 -16.35 4.68
N VAL A 15 -22.76 -15.42 5.57
CA VAL A 15 -21.79 -14.54 6.25
C VAL A 15 -20.79 -15.36 7.07
N CYS A 16 -21.26 -16.32 7.85
CA CYS A 16 -20.40 -17.21 8.65
C CYS A 16 -19.43 -17.97 7.74
N GLU A 17 -19.91 -18.51 6.63
CA GLU A 17 -19.09 -19.28 5.69
C GLU A 17 -18.09 -18.38 4.93
N ALA A 18 -18.49 -17.18 4.52
CA ALA A 18 -17.62 -16.21 3.86
C ALA A 18 -16.46 -15.78 4.77
N VAL A 19 -16.74 -15.43 6.03
CA VAL A 19 -15.70 -15.11 7.02
C VAL A 19 -14.78 -16.30 7.23
N ARG A 20 -15.32 -17.52 7.40
CA ARG A 20 -14.52 -18.74 7.55
C ARG A 20 -13.58 -18.98 6.36
N ILE A 21 -14.06 -18.76 5.13
CA ILE A 21 -13.25 -18.92 3.90
C ILE A 21 -12.10 -17.92 3.87
N ILE A 22 -12.37 -16.65 4.14
CA ILE A 22 -11.34 -15.58 4.15
C ILE A 22 -10.29 -15.85 5.22
N GLU A 23 -10.72 -16.20 6.46
CA GLU A 23 -9.80 -16.49 7.56
C GLU A 23 -8.97 -17.76 7.27
N ALA A 24 -9.58 -18.80 6.72
CA ALA A 24 -8.85 -20.01 6.34
C ALA A 24 -7.82 -19.72 5.24
N ASP A 25 -8.14 -18.88 4.26
CA ASP A 25 -7.20 -18.47 3.22
C ASP A 25 -5.99 -17.73 3.81
N ALA A 26 -6.24 -16.75 4.67
CA ALA A 26 -5.20 -15.97 5.33
C ALA A 26 -4.29 -16.81 6.23
N ASN A 27 -4.79 -17.89 6.83
CA ASN A 27 -4.05 -18.77 7.74
C ASN A 27 -3.40 -19.99 7.05
N ARG A 28 -3.42 -20.07 5.71
CA ARG A 28 -2.72 -21.16 4.98
C ARG A 28 -1.22 -20.94 4.87
N SER A 29 -0.71 -19.75 5.18
CA SER A 29 0.70 -19.44 5.29
C SER A 29 1.02 -18.89 6.67
N ALA A 30 2.32 -18.93 7.07
CA ALA A 30 2.74 -18.37 8.37
C ALA A 30 2.57 -16.84 8.41
N ASP A 31 3.12 -16.14 7.43
CA ASP A 31 3.02 -14.68 7.19
C ASP A 31 3.95 -14.28 6.03
N THR A 32 3.94 -13.00 5.67
CA THR A 32 4.94 -12.42 4.77
C THR A 32 6.30 -12.28 5.50
N HIS A 33 7.38 -12.33 4.74
CA HIS A 33 8.74 -12.32 5.31
C HIS A 33 9.13 -10.92 5.80
N LEU A 34 10.04 -10.91 6.81
CA LEU A 34 10.84 -9.75 7.18
C LEU A 34 12.25 -9.97 6.64
N LEU A 35 12.68 -9.15 5.68
CA LEU A 35 13.98 -9.27 5.05
C LEU A 35 14.97 -8.29 5.68
N HIS A 36 16.16 -8.75 6.03
CA HIS A 36 17.25 -7.87 6.44
C HIS A 36 17.93 -7.27 5.19
N PHE A 37 17.98 -5.93 5.11
CA PHE A 37 18.67 -5.22 4.04
C PHE A 37 20.15 -5.06 4.41
N PRO A 38 21.12 -5.40 3.51
CA PRO A 38 22.54 -5.42 3.87
C PRO A 38 23.10 -4.00 4.01
N LEU A 39 23.22 -3.52 5.24
CA LEU A 39 24.00 -2.35 5.61
C LEU A 39 25.34 -2.77 6.24
N PRO A 40 26.40 -1.92 6.18
CA PRO A 40 27.66 -2.21 6.88
C PRO A 40 27.46 -2.37 8.39
N PRO A 41 27.86 -3.50 9.00
CA PRO A 41 27.62 -3.78 10.42
C PRO A 41 28.20 -2.73 11.38
N GLU A 42 29.30 -2.08 10.98
CA GLU A 42 29.95 -1.04 11.76
C GLU A 42 29.09 0.23 11.94
N TRP A 43 28.02 0.39 11.15
CA TRP A 43 27.09 1.49 11.36
C TRP A 43 26.23 1.28 12.61
N GLY A 44 26.06 0.04 13.04
CA GLY A 44 25.23 -0.33 14.19
C GLY A 44 23.75 0.03 13.99
N ILE A 45 23.30 0.02 12.74
CA ILE A 45 21.93 0.27 12.33
C ILE A 45 21.50 -0.86 11.43
N ASP A 46 20.39 -1.50 11.77
CA ASP A 46 19.76 -2.54 10.96
C ASP A 46 18.59 -1.96 10.16
N LEU A 47 18.47 -2.38 8.89
CA LEU A 47 17.35 -2.00 8.04
C LEU A 47 16.58 -3.25 7.62
N TYR A 48 15.27 -3.23 7.84
CA TYR A 48 14.38 -4.34 7.51
C TYR A 48 13.32 -3.94 6.50
N LEU A 49 12.94 -4.91 5.67
CA LEU A 49 11.88 -4.79 4.67
C LEU A 49 10.79 -5.83 4.97
N LYS A 50 9.60 -5.39 5.32
CA LYS A 50 8.42 -6.26 5.37
C LYS A 50 7.97 -6.55 3.95
N ASP A 51 8.18 -7.78 3.48
CA ASP A 51 7.98 -8.20 2.09
C ASP A 51 6.52 -8.58 1.80
N GLU A 52 5.72 -7.61 1.48
CA GLU A 52 4.30 -7.78 1.14
C GLU A 52 4.08 -8.25 -0.33
N SER A 53 5.14 -8.42 -1.11
CA SER A 53 5.04 -8.95 -2.49
C SER A 53 4.74 -10.44 -2.53
N THR A 54 4.93 -11.15 -1.42
CA THR A 54 4.74 -12.61 -1.31
C THR A 54 3.28 -13.02 -1.10
N HIS A 55 2.36 -12.08 -0.96
CA HIS A 55 0.94 -12.37 -0.95
C HIS A 55 0.45 -13.04 -2.26
N PRO A 56 -0.63 -13.83 -2.23
CA PRO A 56 -1.20 -14.48 -3.43
C PRO A 56 -1.48 -13.53 -4.60
N THR A 57 -1.73 -12.23 -4.31
CA THR A 57 -1.96 -11.19 -5.31
C THR A 57 -0.74 -10.31 -5.60
N GLY A 58 0.41 -10.64 -4.99
CA GLY A 58 1.70 -10.01 -5.29
C GLY A 58 1.89 -8.61 -4.71
N SER A 59 1.07 -8.19 -3.74
CA SER A 59 1.22 -6.85 -3.14
C SER A 59 0.57 -6.70 -1.76
N LEU A 60 0.95 -5.66 -1.05
CA LEU A 60 0.37 -5.25 0.24
C LEU A 60 -1.16 -4.98 0.17
N LYS A 61 -1.71 -4.75 -1.02
CA LYS A 61 -3.14 -4.51 -1.20
C LYS A 61 -3.99 -5.76 -0.89
N HIS A 62 -3.36 -6.92 -0.83
CA HIS A 62 -4.02 -8.15 -0.37
C HIS A 62 -4.56 -8.00 1.05
N ARG A 63 -3.77 -7.41 1.98
CA ARG A 63 -4.26 -7.13 3.36
C ARG A 63 -5.41 -6.14 3.37
N LEU A 64 -5.32 -5.08 2.55
CA LEU A 64 -6.39 -4.09 2.44
C LEU A 64 -7.68 -4.73 1.91
N ALA A 65 -7.61 -5.49 0.83
CA ALA A 65 -8.77 -6.16 0.24
C ALA A 65 -9.42 -7.13 1.24
N ARG A 66 -8.62 -7.95 1.95
CA ARG A 66 -9.12 -8.79 3.05
C ARG A 66 -9.92 -7.99 4.05
N SER A 67 -9.36 -6.88 4.53
CA SER A 67 -10.01 -6.03 5.54
C SER A 67 -11.30 -5.40 5.03
N LEU A 68 -11.30 -4.90 3.79
CA LEU A 68 -12.48 -4.29 3.15
C LEU A 68 -13.62 -5.33 2.99
N PHE A 69 -13.30 -6.55 2.53
CA PHE A 69 -14.29 -7.61 2.40
C PHE A 69 -14.88 -8.00 3.76
N LEU A 70 -14.04 -8.26 4.77
CA LEU A 70 -14.52 -8.57 6.12
C LEU A 70 -15.39 -7.45 6.67
N TYR A 71 -14.96 -6.19 6.50
CA TYR A 71 -15.72 -5.03 6.95
C TYR A 71 -17.08 -4.94 6.27
N ALA A 72 -17.16 -5.07 4.96
CA ALA A 72 -18.40 -4.98 4.20
C ALA A 72 -19.35 -6.16 4.48
N ILE A 73 -18.83 -7.38 4.61
CA ILE A 73 -19.59 -8.59 4.94
C ILE A 73 -20.17 -8.50 6.35
N CYS A 74 -19.35 -8.12 7.34
CA CYS A 74 -19.80 -8.03 8.74
C CYS A 74 -20.78 -6.87 8.98
N ASN A 75 -20.74 -5.82 8.13
CA ASN A 75 -21.74 -4.76 8.14
C ASN A 75 -23.02 -5.11 7.34
N GLY A 76 -23.07 -6.28 6.69
CA GLY A 76 -24.21 -6.70 5.89
C GLY A 76 -24.36 -5.98 4.56
N TRP A 77 -23.29 -5.31 4.07
CA TRP A 77 -23.29 -4.62 2.79
C TRP A 77 -23.06 -5.57 1.63
N ILE A 78 -22.33 -6.67 1.89
CA ILE A 78 -22.12 -7.76 0.94
C ILE A 78 -22.75 -9.04 1.50
N VAL A 79 -23.57 -9.69 0.68
CA VAL A 79 -24.18 -10.98 0.95
C VAL A 79 -24.00 -11.88 -0.29
N GLY A 80 -24.45 -13.14 -0.22
CA GLY A 80 -24.34 -14.07 -1.35
C GLY A 80 -24.94 -13.50 -2.64
N GLY A 81 -24.12 -13.46 -3.70
CA GLY A 81 -24.49 -12.94 -5.01
C GLY A 81 -24.36 -11.42 -5.20
N THR A 82 -24.01 -10.66 -4.16
CA THR A 82 -23.81 -9.20 -4.29
C THR A 82 -22.67 -8.87 -5.27
N PRO A 83 -22.91 -8.11 -6.34
CA PRO A 83 -21.82 -7.59 -7.17
C PRO A 83 -20.95 -6.62 -6.38
N VAL A 84 -19.63 -6.79 -6.48
CA VAL A 84 -18.63 -5.95 -5.84
C VAL A 84 -18.01 -5.03 -6.89
N ILE A 85 -17.96 -3.75 -6.62
CA ILE A 85 -17.43 -2.72 -7.54
C ILE A 85 -16.28 -1.97 -6.87
N GLU A 86 -15.19 -1.69 -7.60
CA GLU A 86 -14.12 -0.83 -7.13
C GLU A 86 -13.60 0.10 -8.24
N ALA A 87 -13.31 1.34 -7.87
CA ALA A 87 -12.68 2.35 -8.72
C ALA A 87 -11.15 2.19 -8.70
N SER A 88 -10.64 1.21 -9.42
CA SER A 88 -9.20 0.90 -9.43
C SER A 88 -8.80 0.12 -10.68
N SER A 89 -7.62 0.43 -11.23
CA SER A 89 -6.93 -0.35 -12.27
C SER A 89 -5.66 -1.05 -11.76
N GLY A 90 -5.35 -0.90 -10.46
CA GLY A 90 -4.10 -1.36 -9.87
C GLY A 90 -4.24 -2.57 -8.96
N SER A 91 -3.27 -2.71 -8.06
CA SER A 91 -3.15 -3.86 -7.14
C SER A 91 -4.38 -4.07 -6.25
N THR A 92 -5.14 -3.00 -5.93
CA THR A 92 -6.39 -3.14 -5.16
C THR A 92 -7.43 -3.92 -5.96
N ALA A 93 -7.67 -3.55 -7.23
CA ALA A 93 -8.63 -4.28 -8.07
C ALA A 93 -8.23 -5.75 -8.26
N VAL A 94 -6.94 -6.04 -8.42
CA VAL A 94 -6.42 -7.42 -8.50
C VAL A 94 -6.71 -8.19 -7.21
N SER A 95 -6.47 -7.56 -6.05
CA SER A 95 -6.68 -8.20 -4.75
C SER A 95 -8.16 -8.38 -4.42
N GLU A 96 -8.99 -7.41 -4.76
CA GLU A 96 -10.44 -7.52 -4.56
C GLU A 96 -11.08 -8.55 -5.50
N ALA A 97 -10.64 -8.62 -6.77
CA ALA A 97 -11.06 -9.67 -7.69
C ALA A 97 -10.72 -11.06 -7.15
N TYR A 98 -9.54 -11.23 -6.52
CA TYR A 98 -9.16 -12.48 -5.85
C TYR A 98 -10.16 -12.87 -4.75
N PHE A 99 -10.48 -11.97 -3.82
CA PHE A 99 -11.41 -12.27 -2.74
C PHE A 99 -12.86 -12.47 -3.24
N ALA A 100 -13.29 -11.68 -4.23
CA ALA A 100 -14.58 -11.87 -4.87
C ALA A 100 -14.69 -13.28 -5.50
N ARG A 101 -13.67 -13.71 -6.25
CA ARG A 101 -13.60 -15.07 -6.81
C ARG A 101 -13.62 -16.14 -5.72
N LEU A 102 -12.86 -15.93 -4.64
CA LEU A 102 -12.81 -16.86 -3.50
C LEU A 102 -14.18 -17.09 -2.87
N LEU A 103 -15.04 -16.07 -2.88
CA LEU A 103 -16.40 -16.08 -2.34
C LEU A 103 -17.49 -16.37 -3.38
N GLY A 104 -17.14 -16.56 -4.66
CA GLY A 104 -18.09 -16.75 -5.75
C GLY A 104 -18.94 -15.50 -6.03
N LEU A 105 -18.40 -14.29 -5.81
CA LEU A 105 -19.08 -13.03 -6.05
C LEU A 105 -18.65 -12.42 -7.40
N PRO A 106 -19.55 -11.75 -8.13
CA PRO A 106 -19.17 -10.93 -9.28
C PRO A 106 -18.31 -9.74 -8.84
N PHE A 107 -17.25 -9.44 -9.59
CA PHE A 107 -16.38 -8.27 -9.36
C PHE A 107 -16.25 -7.43 -10.62
N ILE A 108 -16.39 -6.10 -10.47
CA ILE A 108 -16.26 -5.11 -11.56
C ILE A 108 -15.26 -4.03 -11.12
N ALA A 109 -14.14 -3.94 -11.84
CA ALA A 109 -13.18 -2.87 -11.70
C ALA A 109 -13.50 -1.74 -12.69
N VAL A 110 -13.76 -0.54 -12.17
CA VAL A 110 -14.00 0.66 -12.98
C VAL A 110 -12.70 1.42 -13.17
N MET A 111 -12.33 1.67 -14.42
CA MET A 111 -11.03 2.23 -14.76
C MET A 111 -11.07 3.09 -16.03
N PRO A 112 -10.09 3.99 -16.22
CA PRO A 112 -9.95 4.73 -17.48
C PRO A 112 -9.66 3.78 -18.65
N ARG A 113 -10.20 4.10 -19.83
CA ARG A 113 -9.96 3.35 -21.08
C ARG A 113 -8.47 3.33 -21.49
N SER A 114 -7.69 4.29 -21.01
CA SER A 114 -6.23 4.34 -21.20
C SER A 114 -5.45 3.35 -20.34
N THR A 115 -6.12 2.55 -19.51
CA THR A 115 -5.46 1.51 -18.70
C THR A 115 -4.82 0.46 -19.60
N SER A 116 -3.56 0.11 -19.30
CA SER A 116 -2.80 -0.83 -20.13
C SER A 116 -3.40 -2.24 -20.14
N PRO A 117 -3.28 -2.97 -21.26
CA PRO A 117 -3.81 -4.34 -21.39
C PRO A 117 -3.25 -5.31 -20.32
N GLU A 118 -2.01 -5.11 -19.89
CA GLU A 118 -1.37 -5.94 -18.86
C GLU A 118 -2.10 -5.81 -17.51
N LYS A 119 -2.49 -4.59 -17.14
CA LYS A 119 -3.27 -4.34 -15.91
C LYS A 119 -4.67 -4.96 -15.98
N VAL A 120 -5.32 -4.83 -17.14
CA VAL A 120 -6.62 -5.46 -17.40
C VAL A 120 -6.50 -6.99 -17.25
N ALA A 121 -5.49 -7.60 -17.90
CA ALA A 121 -5.27 -9.04 -17.84
C ALA A 121 -5.02 -9.56 -16.41
N LEU A 122 -4.38 -8.79 -15.54
CA LEU A 122 -4.15 -9.18 -14.15
C LEU A 122 -5.47 -9.30 -13.37
N ILE A 123 -6.41 -8.38 -13.59
CA ILE A 123 -7.73 -8.39 -12.95
C ILE A 123 -8.58 -9.53 -13.51
N GLU A 124 -8.59 -9.71 -14.83
CA GLU A 124 -9.36 -10.77 -15.49
C GLU A 124 -8.87 -12.17 -15.12
N ARG A 125 -7.56 -12.38 -14.93
CA ARG A 125 -7.00 -13.63 -14.40
C ARG A 125 -7.54 -13.99 -13.02
N GLN A 126 -7.93 -12.98 -12.23
CA GLN A 126 -8.59 -13.19 -10.94
C GLN A 126 -10.11 -13.36 -11.08
N GLY A 127 -10.66 -13.36 -12.29
CA GLY A 127 -12.08 -13.52 -12.56
C GLY A 127 -12.89 -12.22 -12.49
N GLY A 128 -12.23 -11.08 -12.35
CA GLY A 128 -12.86 -9.77 -12.39
C GLY A 128 -13.24 -9.34 -13.81
N ARG A 129 -14.19 -8.42 -13.93
CA ARG A 129 -14.55 -7.74 -15.17
C ARG A 129 -14.05 -6.30 -15.12
N CYS A 130 -13.57 -5.78 -16.26
CA CYS A 130 -13.15 -4.39 -16.37
C CYS A 130 -14.24 -3.57 -17.05
N HIS A 131 -14.63 -2.46 -16.42
CA HIS A 131 -15.55 -1.46 -16.95
C HIS A 131 -14.78 -0.17 -17.23
N PHE A 132 -14.83 0.30 -18.48
CA PHE A 132 -14.03 1.42 -18.94
C PHE A 132 -14.82 2.70 -18.99
N VAL A 133 -14.21 3.80 -18.50
CA VAL A 133 -14.71 5.16 -18.64
C VAL A 133 -13.75 5.98 -19.51
N ASP A 134 -14.30 6.93 -20.27
CA ASP A 134 -13.48 7.78 -21.15
C ASP A 134 -12.78 8.89 -20.36
N GLU A 135 -13.50 9.48 -19.37
CA GLU A 135 -12.97 10.52 -18.49
C GLU A 135 -12.41 9.90 -17.20
N PRO A 136 -11.07 9.98 -16.93
CA PRO A 136 -10.46 9.38 -15.76
C PRO A 136 -11.07 9.84 -14.42
N GLY A 137 -11.59 11.07 -14.35
CA GLY A 137 -12.25 11.59 -13.15
C GLY A 137 -13.60 10.96 -12.84
N ALA A 138 -14.24 10.32 -13.82
CA ALA A 138 -15.59 9.74 -13.68
C ALA A 138 -15.61 8.38 -12.98
N ILE A 139 -14.46 7.75 -12.70
CA ILE A 139 -14.40 6.38 -12.16
C ILE A 139 -15.20 6.20 -10.87
N TYR A 140 -15.21 7.20 -10.00
CA TYR A 140 -15.92 7.11 -8.70
C TYR A 140 -17.44 7.22 -8.89
N ASP A 141 -17.90 8.16 -9.69
CA ASP A 141 -19.33 8.37 -9.94
C ASP A 141 -19.90 7.18 -10.71
N GLU A 142 -19.15 6.66 -11.67
CA GLU A 142 -19.52 5.47 -12.42
C GLU A 142 -19.56 4.21 -11.52
N SER A 143 -18.63 4.08 -10.58
CA SER A 143 -18.66 2.99 -9.60
C SER A 143 -19.90 3.05 -8.72
N ARG A 144 -20.29 4.25 -8.25
CA ARG A 144 -21.52 4.44 -7.48
C ARG A 144 -22.76 4.15 -8.31
N ARG A 145 -22.78 4.61 -9.57
CA ARG A 145 -23.88 4.36 -10.50
C ARG A 145 -24.09 2.86 -10.73
N LEU A 146 -23.01 2.12 -11.05
CA LEU A 146 -23.05 0.67 -11.26
C LEU A 146 -23.48 -0.08 -10.00
N ALA A 147 -22.98 0.31 -8.83
CA ALA A 147 -23.40 -0.29 -7.57
C ALA A 147 -24.91 -0.13 -7.33
N ALA A 148 -25.44 1.06 -7.57
CA ALA A 148 -26.88 1.33 -7.43
C ALA A 148 -27.72 0.55 -8.46
N GLU A 149 -27.28 0.50 -9.72
CA GLU A 149 -28.00 -0.16 -10.82
C GLU A 149 -28.05 -1.67 -10.66
N LEU A 150 -26.93 -2.28 -10.22
CA LEU A 150 -26.81 -3.72 -10.09
C LEU A 150 -27.23 -4.25 -8.71
N GLY A 151 -27.63 -3.38 -7.78
CA GLY A 151 -27.85 -3.76 -6.38
C GLY A 151 -26.57 -4.29 -5.73
N GLY A 152 -25.42 -3.77 -6.14
CA GLY A 152 -24.09 -4.14 -5.70
C GLY A 152 -23.55 -3.25 -4.60
N HIS A 153 -22.28 -3.49 -4.23
CA HIS A 153 -21.55 -2.71 -3.24
C HIS A 153 -20.28 -2.08 -3.84
N PHE A 154 -20.15 -0.76 -3.71
CA PHE A 154 -18.90 -0.05 -4.04
C PHE A 154 -17.99 -0.08 -2.82
N MET A 155 -16.81 -0.70 -2.96
CA MET A 155 -15.87 -0.92 -1.84
C MET A 155 -15.25 0.37 -1.32
N ASP A 156 -15.03 1.36 -2.18
CA ASP A 156 -14.51 2.70 -1.86
C ASP A 156 -13.30 2.65 -0.92
N GLN A 157 -12.20 2.08 -1.40
CA GLN A 157 -10.96 1.90 -0.65
C GLN A 157 -10.45 3.21 0.00
N PHE A 158 -10.64 4.34 -0.67
CA PHE A 158 -10.14 5.62 -0.19
C PHE A 158 -10.90 6.16 1.02
N THR A 159 -12.18 5.84 1.11
CA THR A 159 -13.02 6.18 2.26
C THR A 159 -12.88 5.17 3.39
N HIS A 160 -12.74 3.88 3.08
CA HIS A 160 -12.87 2.83 4.07
C HIS A 160 -11.56 2.19 4.54
N ALA A 161 -10.42 2.41 3.88
CA ALA A 161 -9.16 1.71 4.20
C ALA A 161 -8.74 1.84 5.68
N GLU A 162 -8.88 3.03 6.28
CA GLU A 162 -8.44 3.27 7.67
C GLU A 162 -9.38 2.67 8.73
N ARG A 163 -10.67 2.51 8.39
CA ARG A 163 -11.68 1.99 9.32
C ARG A 163 -11.96 0.51 9.14
N ALA A 164 -11.72 -0.02 7.94
CA ALA A 164 -11.90 -1.44 7.65
C ALA A 164 -10.81 -2.30 8.29
N THR A 165 -9.61 -1.76 8.48
CA THR A 165 -8.52 -2.50 9.11
C THR A 165 -8.65 -2.43 10.63
N ASP A 166 -8.72 -3.60 11.28
CA ASP A 166 -8.56 -3.68 12.72
C ASP A 166 -7.09 -3.44 13.09
N TRP A 167 -6.79 -2.18 13.40
CA TRP A 167 -5.43 -1.75 13.71
C TRP A 167 -4.92 -2.26 15.07
N ARG A 168 -5.77 -2.87 15.92
CA ARG A 168 -5.37 -3.45 17.21
C ARG A 168 -4.82 -4.87 17.08
N GLY A 169 -5.22 -5.62 16.05
CA GLY A 169 -4.90 -7.03 15.90
C GLY A 169 -5.34 -7.60 14.56
N ASN A 170 -5.73 -8.88 14.54
CA ASN A 170 -6.21 -9.60 13.36
C ASN A 170 -5.16 -9.71 12.24
N ASN A 171 -3.91 -9.90 12.63
CA ASN A 171 -2.76 -9.99 11.72
C ASN A 171 -2.71 -8.83 10.70
N ASN A 172 -2.98 -7.60 11.18
CA ASN A 172 -2.74 -6.42 10.37
C ASN A 172 -1.22 -6.21 10.16
N ILE A 173 -0.86 -5.33 9.22
CA ILE A 173 0.54 -5.12 8.84
C ILE A 173 1.42 -4.67 10.01
N ALA A 174 0.90 -3.88 10.95
CA ALA A 174 1.68 -3.42 12.10
C ALA A 174 1.91 -4.56 13.10
N GLU A 175 0.87 -5.31 13.45
CA GLU A 175 1.01 -6.46 14.35
C GLU A 175 2.00 -7.48 13.79
N SER A 176 1.87 -7.84 12.50
CA SER A 176 2.77 -8.74 11.80
C SER A 176 4.22 -8.24 11.83
N MET A 177 4.45 -7.00 11.45
CA MET A 177 5.78 -6.39 11.39
C MET A 177 6.43 -6.29 12.77
N PHE A 178 5.74 -5.73 13.75
CA PHE A 178 6.29 -5.59 15.10
C PHE A 178 6.45 -6.93 15.81
N GLY A 179 5.59 -7.92 15.52
CA GLY A 179 5.75 -9.29 16.03
C GLY A 179 7.02 -9.97 15.53
N GLN A 180 7.38 -9.75 14.27
CA GLN A 180 8.65 -10.25 13.71
C GLN A 180 9.85 -9.45 14.23
N MET A 181 9.74 -8.12 14.27
CA MET A 181 10.79 -7.25 14.83
C MET A 181 11.12 -7.57 16.30
N ALA A 182 10.16 -8.04 17.08
CA ALA A 182 10.37 -8.40 18.48
C ALA A 182 11.41 -9.52 18.69
N LEU A 183 11.76 -10.25 17.63
CA LEU A 183 12.77 -11.32 17.65
C LEU A 183 14.13 -10.85 17.14
N GLU A 184 14.25 -9.62 16.68
CA GLU A 184 15.48 -9.06 16.13
C GLU A 184 16.35 -8.39 17.21
N ALA A 185 17.64 -8.14 16.90
CA ALA A 185 18.60 -7.56 17.85
C ALA A 185 18.19 -6.15 18.34
N ALA A 186 17.55 -5.36 17.49
CA ALA A 186 16.94 -4.06 17.82
C ALA A 186 15.43 -4.15 17.62
N PRO A 187 14.67 -4.72 18.57
CA PRO A 187 13.30 -5.18 18.38
C PRO A 187 12.27 -4.05 18.24
N GLU A 188 12.57 -2.87 18.72
CA GLU A 188 11.73 -1.69 18.60
C GLU A 188 12.39 -0.71 17.62
N PRO A 189 11.93 -0.64 16.34
CA PRO A 189 12.57 0.23 15.37
C PRO A 189 12.43 1.71 15.75
N GLU A 190 13.50 2.48 15.55
CA GLU A 190 13.47 3.93 15.74
C GLU A 190 12.52 4.59 14.75
N TRP A 191 12.47 4.07 13.53
CA TRP A 191 11.65 4.58 12.46
C TRP A 191 10.94 3.46 11.70
N VAL A 192 9.65 3.69 11.45
CA VAL A 192 8.85 2.92 10.49
C VAL A 192 8.57 3.82 9.30
N VAL A 193 8.99 3.42 8.09
CA VAL A 193 8.90 4.24 6.88
C VAL A 193 7.92 3.62 5.89
N VAL A 194 6.89 4.37 5.50
CA VAL A 194 5.87 3.88 4.55
C VAL A 194 5.40 4.98 3.61
N GLY A 195 5.01 4.64 2.40
CA GLY A 195 4.29 5.53 1.50
C GLY A 195 2.78 5.52 1.77
N ALA A 196 2.08 6.55 1.32
CA ALA A 196 0.63 6.65 1.42
C ALA A 196 -0.03 6.73 0.03
N GLY A 197 -0.97 5.82 -0.23
CA GLY A 197 -1.90 5.91 -1.36
C GLY A 197 -3.30 6.22 -0.85
N THR A 198 -3.94 5.26 -0.14
CA THR A 198 -5.20 5.52 0.58
C THR A 198 -4.97 6.19 1.94
N GLY A 199 -3.80 6.00 2.54
CA GLY A 199 -3.51 6.38 3.91
C GLY A 199 -3.80 5.26 4.93
N GLY A 200 -4.45 4.16 4.52
CA GLY A 200 -4.84 3.07 5.44
C GLY A 200 -3.66 2.41 6.15
N THR A 201 -2.55 2.19 5.44
CA THR A 201 -1.34 1.57 6.01
C THR A 201 -0.69 2.47 7.08
N SER A 202 -0.49 3.76 6.77
CA SER A 202 0.08 4.71 7.72
C SER A 202 -0.83 4.92 8.93
N ALA A 203 -2.16 5.01 8.72
CA ALA A 203 -3.13 5.11 9.81
C ALA A 203 -3.08 3.87 10.73
N THR A 204 -3.01 2.67 10.15
CA THR A 204 -2.92 1.41 10.91
C THR A 204 -1.66 1.36 11.76
N ILE A 205 -0.49 1.65 11.15
CA ILE A 205 0.80 1.59 11.85
C ILE A 205 0.89 2.67 12.93
N GLY A 206 0.53 3.92 12.64
CA GLY A 206 0.60 5.00 13.61
C GLY A 206 -0.34 4.76 14.82
N ARG A 207 -1.59 4.31 14.58
CA ARG A 207 -2.51 3.92 15.65
C ARG A 207 -1.99 2.74 16.47
N TYR A 208 -1.38 1.76 15.84
CA TYR A 208 -0.78 0.60 16.53
C TYR A 208 0.38 1.04 17.43
N ILE A 209 1.28 1.90 16.94
CA ILE A 209 2.40 2.46 17.71
C ILE A 209 1.84 3.15 18.99
N HIS A 210 0.87 4.03 18.84
CA HIS A 210 0.23 4.72 19.99
C HIS A 210 -0.46 3.74 20.95
N TYR A 211 -1.22 2.78 20.42
CA TYR A 211 -1.96 1.79 21.23
C TYR A 211 -1.01 0.90 22.03
N ARG A 212 0.07 0.44 21.41
CA ARG A 212 1.09 -0.41 22.04
C ARG A 212 2.09 0.40 22.87
N ARG A 213 2.02 1.73 22.83
CA ARG A 213 2.91 2.66 23.55
C ARG A 213 4.39 2.43 23.17
N LEU A 214 4.64 2.20 21.91
CA LEU A 214 5.98 2.02 21.35
C LEU A 214 6.68 3.37 21.20
N ARG A 215 8.00 3.38 21.27
CA ARG A 215 8.85 4.57 21.04
C ARG A 215 9.14 4.80 19.57
N SER A 216 8.82 3.82 18.74
CA SER A 216 8.96 3.91 17.29
C SER A 216 8.21 5.13 16.74
N ARG A 217 8.79 5.78 15.74
CA ARG A 217 8.19 6.95 15.05
C ARG A 217 7.80 6.56 13.63
N LEU A 218 6.65 7.06 13.19
CA LEU A 218 6.14 6.83 11.84
C LEU A 218 6.58 7.94 10.90
N VAL A 219 7.25 7.56 9.81
CA VAL A 219 7.55 8.47 8.70
C VAL A 219 6.72 8.07 7.49
N VAL A 220 6.02 9.05 6.91
CA VAL A 220 5.38 8.87 5.61
C VAL A 220 6.21 9.54 4.53
N VAL A 221 6.59 8.76 3.53
CA VAL A 221 7.25 9.25 2.32
C VAL A 221 6.22 9.53 1.25
N ASP A 222 6.32 10.68 0.59
CA ASP A 222 5.30 11.16 -0.34
C ASP A 222 5.95 11.57 -1.67
N PRO A 223 5.48 11.05 -2.83
CA PRO A 223 6.00 11.44 -4.14
C PRO A 223 5.83 12.93 -4.42
N GLU A 224 6.71 13.49 -5.25
CA GLU A 224 6.78 14.94 -5.51
C GLU A 224 5.47 15.57 -6.01
N HIS A 225 4.64 14.82 -6.73
CA HIS A 225 3.36 15.31 -7.28
C HIS A 225 2.15 14.95 -6.42
N SER A 226 2.36 14.42 -5.23
CA SER A 226 1.31 14.19 -4.24
C SER A 226 1.08 15.42 -3.37
N VAL A 227 -0.15 15.56 -2.87
CA VAL A 227 -0.52 16.66 -1.96
C VAL A 227 -0.39 16.31 -0.48
N PHE A 228 -0.15 15.05 -0.13
CA PHE A 228 -0.19 14.64 1.28
C PHE A 228 0.86 15.34 2.14
N PHE A 229 2.09 15.51 1.65
CA PHE A 229 3.14 16.22 2.36
C PHE A 229 2.75 17.68 2.65
N ASP A 230 2.31 18.39 1.62
CA ASP A 230 1.95 19.80 1.74
C ASP A 230 0.71 19.97 2.62
N ALA A 231 -0.31 19.12 2.45
CA ALA A 231 -1.51 19.10 3.27
C ALA A 231 -1.20 18.82 4.76
N TRP A 232 -0.31 17.88 5.04
CA TRP A 232 0.12 17.56 6.41
C TRP A 232 0.90 18.71 7.04
N ARG A 233 1.85 19.32 6.29
CA ARG A 233 2.66 20.45 6.74
C ARG A 233 1.80 21.67 7.08
N ASP A 234 0.83 21.98 6.22
CA ASP A 234 0.03 23.21 6.29
C ASP A 234 -1.27 23.01 7.06
N GLY A 235 -1.63 21.76 7.42
CA GLY A 235 -2.88 21.42 8.10
C GLY A 235 -4.13 21.57 7.20
N ASP A 236 -3.96 21.55 5.87
CA ASP A 236 -5.04 21.77 4.91
C ASP A 236 -5.55 20.44 4.30
N ALA A 237 -6.63 19.92 4.86
CA ALA A 237 -7.28 18.70 4.35
C ALA A 237 -8.05 18.89 3.04
N ALA A 238 -8.23 20.12 2.56
CA ALA A 238 -8.93 20.43 1.32
C ALA A 238 -7.96 20.62 0.14
N LEU A 239 -6.66 20.53 0.38
CA LEU A 239 -5.64 20.74 -0.65
C LEU A 239 -5.81 19.77 -1.82
N THR A 240 -5.76 20.31 -3.04
CA THR A 240 -5.81 19.54 -4.29
C THR A 240 -4.65 19.93 -5.20
N GLY A 241 -4.11 18.96 -5.92
CA GLY A 241 -3.05 19.15 -6.92
C GLY A 241 -3.57 18.95 -8.34
N THR A 242 -2.86 19.49 -9.30
CA THR A 242 -3.20 19.38 -10.74
C THR A 242 -2.56 18.17 -11.42
N ARG A 243 -1.60 17.51 -10.77
CA ARG A 243 -0.87 16.35 -11.30
C ARG A 243 -1.03 15.18 -10.34
N GLY A 244 -1.08 13.96 -10.90
CA GLY A 244 -0.97 12.73 -10.12
C GLY A 244 0.47 12.27 -9.96
N SER A 245 0.72 11.44 -8.96
CA SER A 245 2.00 10.75 -8.79
C SER A 245 2.30 9.85 -9.99
N ARG A 246 3.57 9.82 -10.41
CA ARG A 246 4.08 8.86 -11.40
C ARG A 246 4.52 7.55 -10.73
N ILE A 247 4.52 7.51 -9.40
CA ILE A 247 4.82 6.29 -8.63
C ILE A 247 3.51 5.57 -8.34
N GLU A 248 3.34 4.40 -8.92
CA GLU A 248 2.11 3.63 -8.79
C GLU A 248 1.86 3.19 -7.34
N GLY A 249 0.61 3.30 -6.93
CA GLY A 249 0.13 2.82 -5.62
C GLY A 249 0.25 3.82 -4.47
N ILE A 250 1.02 4.90 -4.62
CA ILE A 250 1.17 5.95 -3.61
C ILE A 250 1.08 7.35 -4.24
N GLY A 251 0.85 8.34 -3.37
CA GLY A 251 0.68 9.74 -3.77
C GLY A 251 -0.67 10.02 -4.43
N ARG A 252 -1.29 11.13 -4.06
CA ARG A 252 -2.62 11.51 -4.55
C ARG A 252 -2.69 13.00 -4.90
N PRO A 253 -3.54 13.37 -5.88
CA PRO A 253 -3.79 14.78 -6.20
C PRO A 253 -4.80 15.45 -5.25
N ARG A 254 -5.30 14.74 -4.25
CA ARG A 254 -6.18 15.25 -3.19
C ARG A 254 -5.92 14.50 -1.89
N VAL A 255 -6.31 15.11 -0.77
CA VAL A 255 -6.25 14.43 0.53
C VAL A 255 -7.39 13.41 0.61
N GLU A 256 -7.04 12.13 0.77
CA GLU A 256 -8.02 11.06 0.84
C GLU A 256 -8.56 10.90 2.28
N PRO A 257 -9.84 10.50 2.46
CA PRO A 257 -10.46 10.40 3.80
C PRO A 257 -9.72 9.47 4.76
N SER A 258 -9.06 8.43 4.25
CA SER A 258 -8.28 7.48 5.06
C SER A 258 -6.85 7.96 5.40
N PHE A 259 -6.44 9.16 4.96
CA PHE A 259 -5.15 9.75 5.32
C PHE A 259 -5.24 10.47 6.67
N ILE A 260 -4.71 9.85 7.72
CA ILE A 260 -4.77 10.36 9.10
C ILE A 260 -3.44 11.02 9.47
N GLY A 261 -3.30 12.31 9.21
CA GLY A 261 -2.06 13.06 9.45
C GLY A 261 -1.62 13.14 10.91
N SER A 262 -2.59 13.07 11.86
CA SER A 262 -2.32 13.18 13.30
C SER A 262 -1.56 12.01 13.92
N VAL A 263 -1.38 10.90 13.20
CA VAL A 263 -0.61 9.74 13.68
C VAL A 263 0.76 9.64 13.00
N ILE A 264 1.14 10.65 12.24
CA ILE A 264 2.40 10.70 11.48
C ILE A 264 3.37 11.64 12.21
N ASP A 265 4.56 11.14 12.57
CA ASP A 265 5.58 11.92 13.26
C ASP A 265 6.40 12.80 12.31
N ARG A 266 6.62 12.32 11.08
CA ARG A 266 7.40 13.04 10.07
C ARG A 266 6.94 12.68 8.67
N MET A 267 7.03 13.63 7.74
CA MET A 267 6.88 13.36 6.31
C MET A 267 8.15 13.75 5.54
N ILE A 268 8.43 13.01 4.46
CA ILE A 268 9.55 13.29 3.54
C ILE A 268 8.98 13.30 2.12
N LYS A 269 9.21 14.41 1.41
CA LYS A 269 8.86 14.52 -0.01
C LYS A 269 9.98 13.91 -0.84
N VAL A 270 9.64 13.00 -1.75
CA VAL A 270 10.61 12.22 -2.53
C VAL A 270 10.41 12.49 -4.02
N PRO A 271 11.43 12.92 -4.76
CA PRO A 271 11.34 13.03 -6.21
C PRO A 271 11.00 11.70 -6.86
N ASP A 272 10.16 11.71 -7.91
CA ASP A 272 9.80 10.48 -8.63
C ASP A 272 11.05 9.83 -9.24
N ALA A 273 11.98 10.63 -9.77
CA ALA A 273 13.27 10.14 -10.28
C ALA A 273 14.12 9.45 -9.20
N ALA A 274 14.09 9.95 -7.96
CA ALA A 274 14.77 9.32 -6.82
C ALA A 274 14.17 7.94 -6.49
N SER A 275 12.84 7.82 -6.56
CA SER A 275 12.14 6.54 -6.35
C SER A 275 12.54 5.52 -7.42
N VAL A 276 12.59 5.95 -8.70
CA VAL A 276 13.00 5.08 -9.82
C VAL A 276 14.49 4.72 -9.75
N ALA A 277 15.37 5.66 -9.42
CA ALA A 277 16.80 5.37 -9.20
C ALA A 277 16.98 4.34 -8.07
N THR A 278 16.19 4.45 -7.00
CA THR A 278 16.27 3.54 -5.85
C THR A 278 15.85 2.12 -6.21
N VAL A 279 14.78 1.91 -7.00
CA VAL A 279 14.40 0.54 -7.38
C VAL A 279 15.48 -0.16 -8.21
N ARG A 280 16.18 0.57 -9.08
CA ARG A 280 17.31 0.03 -9.88
C ARG A 280 18.52 -0.30 -9.00
N HIS A 281 18.85 0.59 -8.08
CA HIS A 281 19.92 0.33 -7.09
C HIS A 281 19.61 -0.88 -6.20
N VAL A 282 18.36 -1.03 -5.79
CA VAL A 282 17.91 -2.16 -4.95
C VAL A 282 17.92 -3.48 -5.73
N GLU A 283 17.60 -3.48 -7.05
CA GLU A 283 17.76 -4.66 -7.90
C GLU A 283 19.20 -5.17 -7.87
N GLU A 284 20.19 -4.29 -7.95
CA GLU A 284 21.61 -4.66 -7.85
C GLU A 284 21.98 -5.23 -6.47
N VAL A 285 21.40 -4.70 -5.38
CA VAL A 285 21.72 -5.12 -4.02
C VAL A 285 21.02 -6.42 -3.64
N LEU A 286 19.74 -6.58 -3.97
CA LEU A 286 18.91 -7.72 -3.56
C LEU A 286 18.82 -8.82 -4.62
N GLY A 287 19.28 -8.58 -5.85
CA GLY A 287 19.15 -9.52 -6.96
C GLY A 287 17.70 -9.72 -7.43
N ARG A 288 16.79 -8.80 -7.10
CA ARG A 288 15.36 -8.86 -7.48
C ARG A 288 14.77 -7.49 -7.72
N ARG A 289 13.82 -7.43 -8.63
CA ARG A 289 13.05 -6.21 -8.91
C ARG A 289 12.00 -5.94 -7.86
N VAL A 290 11.78 -4.66 -7.56
CA VAL A 290 10.76 -4.18 -6.62
C VAL A 290 9.93 -3.07 -7.26
N GLY A 291 8.73 -2.80 -6.74
CA GLY A 291 7.87 -1.74 -7.26
C GLY A 291 8.32 -0.34 -6.86
N GLY A 292 7.82 0.68 -7.57
CA GLY A 292 8.21 2.08 -7.38
C GLY A 292 7.96 2.61 -5.97
N SER A 293 6.85 2.21 -5.33
CA SER A 293 6.55 2.59 -3.95
C SER A 293 7.57 2.05 -2.94
N THR A 294 8.18 0.89 -3.22
CA THR A 294 9.31 0.37 -2.44
C THR A 294 10.55 1.26 -2.60
N GLY A 295 10.80 1.76 -3.82
CA GLY A 295 11.87 2.72 -4.07
C GLY A 295 11.69 4.01 -3.29
N THR A 296 10.49 4.57 -3.27
CA THR A 296 10.15 5.76 -2.48
C THR A 296 10.37 5.50 -0.98
N ASN A 297 9.91 4.34 -0.49
CA ASN A 297 10.09 3.93 0.89
C ASN A 297 11.58 3.85 1.27
N LEU A 298 12.38 3.18 0.45
CA LEU A 298 13.80 2.97 0.71
C LEU A 298 14.61 4.26 0.59
N TRP A 299 14.27 5.17 -0.33
CA TRP A 299 14.90 6.48 -0.38
C TRP A 299 14.79 7.22 0.95
N GLY A 300 13.57 7.29 1.53
CA GLY A 300 13.36 7.88 2.84
C GLY A 300 14.05 7.11 3.97
N ALA A 301 14.03 5.77 3.92
CA ALA A 301 14.71 4.94 4.91
C ALA A 301 16.24 5.15 4.89
N PHE A 302 16.86 5.23 3.73
CA PHE A 302 18.30 5.51 3.60
C PHE A 302 18.67 6.90 4.13
N GLN A 303 17.82 7.91 3.87
CA GLN A 303 18.01 9.23 4.46
C GLN A 303 18.01 9.18 5.99
N LEU A 304 17.05 8.47 6.58
CA LEU A 304 16.95 8.31 8.03
C LEU A 304 18.12 7.50 8.63
N VAL A 305 18.56 6.45 7.96
CA VAL A 305 19.77 5.71 8.34
C VAL A 305 20.99 6.61 8.35
N ALA A 306 21.16 7.45 7.35
CA ALA A 306 22.27 8.42 7.32
C ALA A 306 22.17 9.47 8.43
N GLU A 307 20.99 9.97 8.76
CA GLU A 307 20.74 10.88 9.87
C GLU A 307 21.06 10.21 11.23
N MET A 308 20.61 8.97 11.44
CA MET A 308 20.95 8.18 12.64
C MET A 308 22.46 8.00 12.77
N ARG A 309 23.12 7.67 11.66
CA ARG A 309 24.57 7.50 11.66
C ARG A 309 25.30 8.81 11.98
N ALA A 310 24.89 9.92 11.40
CA ALA A 310 25.48 11.24 11.67
C ALA A 310 25.32 11.66 13.13
N SER A 311 24.20 11.28 13.76
CA SER A 311 23.95 11.52 15.19
C SER A 311 24.48 10.40 16.11
N ARG A 312 25.18 9.39 15.57
CA ARG A 312 25.69 8.20 16.30
C ARG A 312 24.59 7.41 17.01
N GLN A 313 23.36 7.51 16.52
CA GLN A 313 22.23 6.70 17.00
C GLN A 313 22.35 5.28 16.45
N ARG A 314 22.14 4.30 17.30
CA ARG A 314 22.08 2.87 16.93
C ARG A 314 20.64 2.40 17.01
N GLY A 315 20.33 1.27 16.37
CA GLY A 315 18.99 0.68 16.42
C GLY A 315 18.55 0.14 15.05
N SER A 316 17.26 0.10 14.81
CA SER A 316 16.72 -0.41 13.56
C SER A 316 15.75 0.57 12.88
N VAL A 317 15.64 0.42 11.57
CA VAL A 317 14.63 1.06 10.71
C VAL A 317 13.89 -0.05 9.99
N VAL A 318 12.57 0.05 9.88
CA VAL A 318 11.77 -0.90 9.13
C VAL A 318 10.94 -0.18 8.08
N THR A 319 10.86 -0.78 6.89
CA THR A 319 10.05 -0.27 5.80
C THR A 319 9.31 -1.41 5.08
N LEU A 320 8.57 -1.10 4.01
CA LEU A 320 7.79 -2.07 3.27
C LEU A 320 8.38 -2.31 1.88
N LEU A 321 8.50 -3.57 1.49
CA LEU A 321 8.56 -4.00 0.11
C LEU A 321 7.12 -4.27 -0.33
N CYS A 322 6.54 -3.29 -1.04
CA CYS A 322 5.09 -3.23 -1.25
C CYS A 322 4.57 -4.23 -2.28
N ASP A 323 5.34 -4.46 -3.35
CA ASP A 323 5.03 -5.37 -4.45
C ASP A 323 6.28 -5.73 -5.25
N GLY A 324 6.17 -6.77 -6.10
CA GLY A 324 7.23 -7.18 -7.02
C GLY A 324 7.41 -6.21 -8.19
N GLY A 325 8.62 -6.17 -8.75
CA GLY A 325 8.99 -5.25 -9.81
C GLY A 325 8.71 -5.72 -11.24
N GLU A 326 8.33 -6.97 -11.45
CA GLU A 326 8.16 -7.58 -12.77
C GLU A 326 7.12 -6.84 -13.62
N ARG A 327 6.05 -6.36 -13.00
CA ARG A 327 5.00 -5.57 -13.68
C ARG A 327 5.46 -4.20 -14.16
N TYR A 328 6.63 -3.74 -13.73
CA TYR A 328 7.21 -2.44 -14.06
C TYR A 328 8.39 -2.55 -15.02
N ALA A 329 8.61 -3.72 -15.63
CA ALA A 329 9.71 -3.97 -16.56
C ALA A 329 9.72 -3.00 -17.75
N ALA A 330 8.53 -2.65 -18.27
CA ALA A 330 8.35 -1.72 -19.38
C ALA A 330 8.18 -0.24 -18.93
N THR A 331 8.44 0.06 -17.66
CA THR A 331 8.33 1.42 -17.11
C THR A 331 9.58 1.79 -16.30
N TYR A 332 9.60 1.57 -14.99
CA TYR A 332 10.72 1.99 -14.12
C TYR A 332 12.06 1.34 -14.45
N TYR A 333 12.05 0.19 -15.11
CA TYR A 333 13.24 -0.56 -15.54
C TYR A 333 13.55 -0.41 -17.05
N ASP A 334 12.80 0.45 -17.74
CA ASP A 334 12.98 0.77 -19.16
C ASP A 334 13.53 2.19 -19.31
N ASP A 335 14.68 2.33 -19.99
CA ASP A 335 15.37 3.61 -20.11
C ASP A 335 14.64 4.57 -21.05
N GLU A 336 13.99 4.06 -22.10
CA GLU A 336 13.24 4.89 -23.05
C GLU A 336 12.01 5.47 -22.36
N TRP A 337 11.32 4.65 -21.58
CA TRP A 337 10.18 5.12 -20.78
C TRP A 337 10.62 6.21 -19.78
N VAL A 338 11.70 5.97 -19.02
CA VAL A 338 12.24 6.92 -18.02
C VAL A 338 12.62 8.24 -18.67
N ALA A 339 13.34 8.20 -19.81
CA ALA A 339 13.69 9.39 -20.57
C ALA A 339 12.45 10.12 -21.10
N GLY A 340 11.44 9.37 -21.58
CA GLY A 340 10.16 9.90 -22.03
C GLY A 340 9.35 10.60 -20.93
N GLN A 341 9.57 10.23 -19.65
CA GLN A 341 8.99 10.93 -18.49
C GLN A 341 9.81 12.15 -18.06
N GLY A 342 10.94 12.43 -18.70
CA GLY A 342 11.85 13.51 -18.32
C GLY A 342 12.53 13.32 -16.96
N MET A 343 12.74 12.06 -16.54
CA MET A 343 13.39 11.72 -15.28
C MET A 343 14.90 11.62 -15.48
N ASP A 344 15.67 12.42 -14.77
CA ASP A 344 17.12 12.26 -14.66
C ASP A 344 17.45 11.44 -13.40
N LEU A 345 17.91 10.21 -13.60
CA LEU A 345 18.26 9.31 -12.50
C LEU A 345 19.69 9.51 -11.98
N ALA A 346 20.58 10.12 -12.77
CA ALA A 346 22.02 10.17 -12.47
C ALA A 346 22.34 10.79 -11.10
N PRO A 347 21.85 11.99 -10.71
CA PRO A 347 22.19 12.58 -9.41
C PRO A 347 21.66 11.76 -8.23
N HIS A 348 20.56 11.05 -8.43
CA HIS A 348 19.98 10.17 -7.39
C HIS A 348 20.77 8.88 -7.23
N LEU A 349 21.24 8.28 -8.34
CA LEU A 349 22.14 7.11 -8.31
C LEU A 349 23.48 7.48 -7.64
N GLU A 350 24.05 8.63 -7.92
CA GLU A 350 25.26 9.11 -7.24
C GLU A 350 25.05 9.23 -5.73
N THR A 351 23.89 9.73 -5.30
CA THR A 351 23.52 9.82 -3.88
C THR A 351 23.46 8.44 -3.23
N LEU A 352 22.84 7.46 -3.90
CA LEU A 352 22.72 6.08 -3.40
C LEU A 352 24.08 5.37 -3.34
N VAL A 353 24.92 5.52 -4.36
CA VAL A 353 26.29 4.97 -4.37
C VAL A 353 27.12 5.56 -3.23
N ARG A 354 27.06 6.87 -3.03
CA ARG A 354 27.74 7.54 -1.91
C ARG A 354 27.20 7.05 -0.57
N PHE A 355 25.89 6.98 -0.41
CA PHE A 355 25.28 6.45 0.82
C PHE A 355 25.80 5.04 1.11
N ARG A 356 25.77 4.13 0.13
CA ARG A 356 26.26 2.76 0.29
C ARG A 356 27.73 2.69 0.69
N ALA A 357 28.58 3.55 0.13
CA ALA A 357 30.00 3.59 0.41
C ALA A 357 30.37 4.25 1.73
N THR A 358 29.65 5.28 2.14
CA THR A 358 30.06 6.17 3.23
C THR A 358 29.03 6.32 4.34
N GLY A 359 27.77 5.96 4.11
CA GLY A 359 26.64 6.20 5.01
C GLY A 359 26.29 7.69 5.16
N THR A 360 26.72 8.55 4.23
CA THR A 360 26.38 9.97 4.23
C THR A 360 25.28 10.27 3.20
N TRP A 361 24.41 11.20 3.52
CA TRP A 361 23.36 11.66 2.63
C TRP A 361 23.66 13.09 2.18
N ALA A 362 23.65 13.31 0.87
CA ALA A 362 23.74 14.68 0.36
C ALA A 362 22.33 15.29 0.36
N THR A 363 22.20 16.45 0.96
CA THR A 363 21.00 17.31 0.88
C THR A 363 21.05 18.11 -0.40
#